data_b72563a252f6c6bfe4bd37cb9106c184
#
_entry.id   b72563a252f6c6bfe4bd37cb9106c184
#
_cell.length_a   1.000
_cell.length_b   1.000
_cell.length_c   1.000
_cell.angle_alpha   90.00
_cell.angle_beta   90.00
_cell.angle_gamma   90.00
#
_symmetry.space_group_name_H-M   'P 1'
#
loop_
_entity.id
_entity.type
_entity.pdbx_description
1 polymer ?
#
loop_
_entity_poly.entity_id
_entity_poly.type
_entity_poly.pdbx_seq_one_letter_code
_entity_poly.pdbx_strand_id
1 'polypeptide(L)'
;FFIILSPVGPYYSQGFNPVKIMVSDKYVRAVPGGVGFAKTGGNYAASNLAEKEAKELGYTQVLWLDAVERCYIEEVGAMNIFFVINDEIVTPQLTGSILPGITRMSVLELGKYWGLKVKEGRITIDEVLNGLKDGTVSEVFGAGTAAVISPVGTLSYKGEDYQVSDGETGPVAMRFYEHLTGIQYG
;
A
#
# COMPACT_ATOMS: atom_id res chain seq x y z
N PHE A 1 -0.56 -7.50 -31.34
CA PHE A 1 -1.39 -7.63 -30.14
C PHE A 1 -1.55 -9.12 -29.81
N PHE A 2 -1.31 -9.49 -28.57
CA PHE A 2 -1.52 -10.87 -28.08
C PHE A 2 -2.03 -10.85 -26.65
N ILE A 3 -2.73 -11.91 -26.23
CA ILE A 3 -3.21 -12.14 -24.87
C ILE A 3 -2.59 -13.42 -24.38
N ILE A 4 -1.96 -13.37 -23.21
CA ILE A 4 -1.37 -14.54 -22.54
C ILE A 4 -2.15 -14.78 -21.25
N LEU A 5 -2.54 -16.03 -21.02
CA LEU A 5 -3.18 -16.49 -19.81
C LEU A 5 -2.26 -17.48 -19.08
N SER A 6 -2.22 -17.36 -17.76
CA SER A 6 -1.47 -18.27 -16.89
C SER A 6 -2.27 -18.52 -15.61
N PRO A 7 -2.36 -19.76 -15.09
CA PRO A 7 -2.89 -20.00 -13.76
C PRO A 7 -1.97 -19.34 -12.73
N VAL A 8 -2.55 -18.67 -11.74
CA VAL A 8 -1.82 -18.00 -10.66
C VAL A 8 -2.36 -18.44 -9.30
N GLY A 9 -1.48 -18.52 -8.31
CA GLY A 9 -1.85 -18.68 -6.91
C GLY A 9 -2.11 -17.34 -6.21
N PRO A 10 -2.30 -17.36 -4.87
CA PRO A 10 -2.44 -16.13 -4.08
C PRO A 10 -1.20 -15.24 -4.24
N TYR A 11 -1.41 -13.91 -4.20
CA TYR A 11 -0.34 -12.93 -4.40
C TYR A 11 0.79 -13.07 -3.37
N TYR A 12 0.44 -13.30 -2.11
CA TYR A 12 1.38 -13.67 -1.06
C TYR A 12 1.17 -15.10 -0.62
N SER A 13 2.25 -15.82 -0.32
CA SER A 13 2.22 -17.21 0.15
C SER A 13 1.43 -17.39 1.45
N GLN A 14 1.41 -16.36 2.31
CA GLN A 14 0.66 -16.28 3.55
C GLN A 14 -0.84 -15.93 3.37
N GLY A 15 -1.31 -15.74 2.14
CA GLY A 15 -2.70 -15.37 1.85
C GLY A 15 -3.05 -13.96 2.32
N PHE A 16 -4.17 -13.82 3.05
CA PHE A 16 -4.70 -12.54 3.58
C PHE A 16 -4.15 -12.19 4.98
N ASN A 17 -3.04 -12.76 5.41
CA ASN A 17 -2.40 -12.40 6.68
C ASN A 17 -1.63 -11.08 6.56
N PRO A 18 -1.52 -10.30 7.66
CA PRO A 18 -0.77 -9.06 7.67
C PRO A 18 0.69 -9.24 7.29
N VAL A 19 1.21 -8.35 6.48
CA VAL A 19 2.57 -8.39 5.96
C VAL A 19 3.51 -7.42 6.69
N LYS A 20 4.82 -7.72 6.66
CA LYS A 20 5.87 -6.82 7.15
C LYS A 20 6.43 -6.00 6.00
N ILE A 21 6.47 -4.69 6.17
CA ILE A 21 6.86 -3.73 5.14
C ILE A 21 8.08 -2.93 5.61
N MET A 22 9.09 -2.83 4.74
CA MET A 22 10.25 -1.97 4.94
C MET A 22 10.04 -0.62 4.25
N VAL A 23 10.19 0.49 4.97
CA VAL A 23 10.19 1.82 4.35
C VAL A 23 11.53 2.07 3.70
N SER A 24 11.54 2.40 2.40
CA SER A 24 12.76 2.70 1.67
C SER A 24 13.16 4.17 1.86
N ASP A 25 14.29 4.41 2.48
CA ASP A 25 14.96 5.71 2.54
C ASP A 25 16.07 5.87 1.48
N LYS A 26 16.44 4.77 0.82
CA LYS A 26 17.53 4.70 -0.17
C LYS A 26 17.04 4.78 -1.60
N TYR A 27 16.00 4.04 -1.94
CA TYR A 27 15.48 3.90 -3.30
C TYR A 27 14.15 4.63 -3.47
N VAL A 28 13.84 5.02 -4.70
CA VAL A 28 12.53 5.56 -5.11
C VAL A 28 11.94 4.70 -6.22
N ARG A 29 10.62 4.58 -6.23
CA ARG A 29 9.89 3.87 -7.27
C ARG A 29 9.75 4.70 -8.54
N ALA A 30 9.43 5.98 -8.38
CA ALA A 30 9.12 6.90 -9.45
C ALA A 30 9.55 8.33 -9.08
N VAL A 31 9.57 9.21 -10.07
CA VAL A 31 9.94 10.62 -9.89
C VAL A 31 8.89 11.51 -10.56
N PRO A 32 8.70 12.75 -10.09
CA PRO A 32 7.87 13.75 -10.77
C PRO A 32 8.35 13.98 -12.22
N GLY A 33 7.41 14.02 -13.16
CA GLY A 33 7.74 14.13 -14.60
C GLY A 33 8.17 12.82 -15.26
N GLY A 34 8.27 11.72 -14.49
CA GLY A 34 8.52 10.38 -14.99
C GLY A 34 7.24 9.64 -15.39
N VAL A 35 7.27 8.33 -15.36
CA VAL A 35 6.19 7.44 -15.83
C VAL A 35 5.49 6.68 -14.69
N GLY A 36 5.62 7.16 -13.44
CA GLY A 36 5.06 6.48 -12.27
C GLY A 36 3.54 6.28 -12.29
N PHE A 37 2.83 7.19 -12.97
CA PHE A 37 1.37 7.12 -13.18
C PHE A 37 0.94 6.09 -14.23
N ALA A 38 1.87 5.49 -14.95
CA ALA A 38 1.60 4.54 -16.02
C ALA A 38 2.04 3.11 -15.66
N LYS A 39 1.34 2.10 -16.22
CA LYS A 39 1.67 0.68 -16.05
C LYS A 39 2.80 0.28 -17.00
N THR A 40 4.00 0.83 -16.78
CA THR A 40 5.18 0.61 -17.64
C THR A 40 6.24 -0.25 -16.95
N GLY A 41 6.90 -1.12 -17.71
CA GLY A 41 7.90 -2.08 -17.19
C GLY A 41 9.07 -1.43 -16.45
N GLY A 42 9.45 -0.20 -16.82
CA GLY A 42 10.52 0.54 -16.14
C GLY A 42 10.27 0.80 -14.66
N ASN A 43 9.02 1.08 -14.25
CA ASN A 43 8.66 1.26 -12.84
C ASN A 43 8.88 0.00 -12.01
N TYR A 44 8.60 -1.18 -12.59
CA TYR A 44 8.76 -2.47 -11.91
C TYR A 44 10.22 -2.93 -11.89
N ALA A 45 10.97 -2.67 -12.95
CA ALA A 45 12.41 -2.95 -12.97
C ALA A 45 13.16 -2.12 -11.92
N ALA A 46 12.78 -0.86 -11.71
CA ALA A 46 13.38 0.02 -10.72
C ALA A 46 13.16 -0.46 -9.27
N SER A 47 12.06 -1.17 -9.00
CA SER A 47 11.74 -1.67 -7.65
C SER A 47 12.50 -2.94 -7.26
N ASN A 48 12.97 -3.73 -8.24
CA ASN A 48 13.50 -5.09 -8.02
C ASN A 48 14.65 -5.14 -7.00
N LEU A 49 15.57 -4.17 -7.03
CA LEU A 49 16.72 -4.20 -6.12
C LEU A 49 16.28 -3.95 -4.66
N ALA A 50 15.44 -2.95 -4.44
CA ALA A 50 14.92 -2.64 -3.11
C ALA A 50 14.06 -3.78 -2.55
N GLU A 51 13.23 -4.40 -3.40
CA GLU A 51 12.43 -5.56 -3.01
C GLU A 51 13.28 -6.79 -2.66
N LYS A 52 14.40 -7.00 -3.40
CA LYS A 52 15.35 -8.07 -3.08
C LYS A 52 16.00 -7.82 -1.72
N GLU A 53 16.55 -6.62 -1.48
CA GLU A 53 17.16 -6.25 -0.20
C GLU A 53 16.15 -6.40 0.96
N ALA A 54 14.92 -5.95 0.78
CA ALA A 54 13.86 -6.10 1.78
C ALA A 54 13.56 -7.58 2.11
N LYS A 55 13.47 -8.44 1.08
CA LYS A 55 13.25 -9.89 1.27
C LYS A 55 14.39 -10.57 2.00
N GLU A 56 15.63 -10.21 1.71
CA GLU A 56 16.82 -10.73 2.41
C GLU A 56 16.83 -10.35 3.91
N LEU A 57 16.18 -9.22 4.27
CA LEU A 57 15.97 -8.77 5.63
C LEU A 57 14.67 -9.31 6.28
N GLY A 58 13.90 -10.14 5.58
CA GLY A 58 12.68 -10.76 6.09
C GLY A 58 11.40 -9.94 5.93
N TYR A 59 11.43 -8.86 5.13
CA TYR A 59 10.26 -8.07 4.80
C TYR A 59 9.57 -8.58 3.53
N THR A 60 8.26 -8.40 3.46
CA THR A 60 7.45 -8.87 2.32
C THR A 60 7.51 -7.89 1.16
N GLN A 61 7.50 -6.58 1.45
CA GLN A 61 7.45 -5.51 0.46
C GLN A 61 8.12 -4.23 0.97
N VAL A 62 8.22 -3.25 0.07
CA VAL A 62 8.79 -1.93 0.32
C VAL A 62 7.72 -0.85 0.28
N LEU A 63 7.70 0.04 1.27
CA LEU A 63 6.96 1.28 1.23
C LEU A 63 7.82 2.36 0.57
N TRP A 64 7.27 3.00 -0.45
CA TRP A 64 7.96 4.02 -1.22
C TRP A 64 7.67 5.43 -0.71
N LEU A 65 8.73 6.20 -0.57
CA LEU A 65 8.67 7.63 -0.31
C LEU A 65 8.88 8.41 -1.61
N ASP A 66 8.38 9.63 -1.65
CA ASP A 66 8.56 10.55 -2.77
C ASP A 66 10.05 10.80 -3.08
N ALA A 67 10.35 11.09 -4.34
CA ALA A 67 11.72 11.22 -4.81
C ALA A 67 12.39 12.58 -4.46
N VAL A 68 11.63 13.58 -4.05
CA VAL A 68 12.11 14.94 -3.84
C VAL A 68 12.42 15.21 -2.38
N GLU A 69 11.41 15.08 -1.53
CA GLU A 69 11.50 15.41 -0.10
C GLU A 69 11.82 14.17 0.76
N ARG A 70 11.63 12.96 0.20
CA ARG A 70 11.91 11.67 0.86
C ARG A 70 11.17 11.49 2.20
N CYS A 71 10.00 12.09 2.30
CA CYS A 71 9.19 12.01 3.51
C CYS A 71 7.71 11.70 3.23
N TYR A 72 7.20 11.98 2.02
CA TYR A 72 5.81 11.69 1.69
C TYR A 72 5.66 10.28 1.15
N ILE A 73 4.69 9.56 1.69
CA ILE A 73 4.36 8.20 1.28
C ILE A 73 3.67 8.22 -0.08
N GLU A 74 4.05 7.29 -0.96
CA GLU A 74 3.45 7.15 -2.30
C GLU A 74 2.73 5.82 -2.49
N GLU A 75 3.44 4.69 -2.45
CA GLU A 75 2.90 3.35 -2.72
C GLU A 75 3.59 2.29 -1.86
N VAL A 76 3.01 1.10 -1.77
CA VAL A 76 3.62 -0.08 -1.15
C VAL A 76 3.80 -1.20 -2.18
N GLY A 77 5.05 -1.58 -2.45
CA GLY A 77 5.37 -2.52 -3.52
C GLY A 77 4.82 -2.04 -4.87
N ALA A 78 3.90 -2.80 -5.45
CA ALA A 78 3.17 -2.48 -6.68
C ALA A 78 1.69 -2.14 -6.42
N MET A 79 1.34 -1.70 -5.21
CA MET A 79 -0.03 -1.39 -4.76
C MET A 79 -0.13 0.05 -4.27
N ASN A 80 -1.32 0.63 -4.40
CA ASN A 80 -1.67 1.85 -3.67
C ASN A 80 -1.77 1.55 -2.17
N ILE A 81 -1.55 2.54 -1.32
CA ILE A 81 -1.58 2.37 0.13
C ILE A 81 -2.67 3.23 0.78
N PHE A 82 -3.25 2.72 1.85
CA PHE A 82 -4.29 3.35 2.65
C PHE A 82 -3.96 3.28 4.13
N PHE A 83 -4.43 4.26 4.86
CA PHE A 83 -4.31 4.39 6.31
C PHE A 83 -5.69 4.67 6.90
N VAL A 84 -5.96 4.14 8.07
CA VAL A 84 -7.10 4.56 8.90
C VAL A 84 -6.54 5.46 10.00
N ILE A 85 -6.83 6.75 9.92
CA ILE A 85 -6.31 7.80 10.81
C ILE A 85 -7.49 8.52 11.45
N ASN A 86 -7.66 8.41 12.77
CA ASN A 86 -8.80 8.99 13.49
C ASN A 86 -10.15 8.65 12.82
N ASP A 87 -10.37 7.37 12.50
CA ASP A 87 -11.56 6.84 11.81
C ASP A 87 -11.80 7.41 10.39
N GLU A 88 -10.80 8.06 9.80
CA GLU A 88 -10.82 8.51 8.41
C GLU A 88 -9.91 7.62 7.55
N ILE A 89 -10.41 7.20 6.38
CA ILE A 89 -9.62 6.48 5.39
C ILE A 89 -8.82 7.50 4.59
N VAL A 90 -7.50 7.43 4.68
CA VAL A 90 -6.59 8.37 4.02
C VAL A 90 -5.67 7.63 3.06
N THR A 91 -5.51 8.16 1.85
CA THR A 91 -4.57 7.62 0.85
C THR A 91 -3.78 8.75 0.20
N PRO A 92 -2.54 8.50 -0.24
CA PRO A 92 -1.77 9.49 -0.98
C PRO A 92 -2.53 10.02 -2.20
N GLN A 93 -2.55 11.35 -2.36
CA GLN A 93 -3.10 12.00 -3.55
C GLN A 93 -2.25 11.67 -4.78
N LEU A 94 -2.87 11.64 -5.95
CA LEU A 94 -2.18 11.36 -7.21
C LEU A 94 -1.31 12.56 -7.60
N THR A 95 0.01 12.38 -7.54
CA THR A 95 1.02 13.42 -7.81
C THR A 95 1.69 13.30 -9.18
N GLY A 96 1.30 12.27 -9.98
CA GLY A 96 1.95 11.93 -11.25
C GLY A 96 3.04 10.85 -11.11
N SER A 97 3.48 10.53 -9.89
CA SER A 97 4.38 9.40 -9.58
C SER A 97 3.64 8.15 -9.09
N ILE A 98 2.36 8.27 -8.75
CA ILE A 98 1.50 7.21 -8.22
C ILE A 98 0.57 6.69 -9.31
N LEU A 99 0.44 5.36 -9.42
CA LEU A 99 -0.50 4.74 -10.36
C LEU A 99 -1.95 4.98 -9.88
N PRO A 100 -2.86 5.54 -10.73
CA PRO A 100 -4.27 5.65 -10.43
C PRO A 100 -4.95 4.28 -10.54
N GLY A 101 -4.80 3.45 -9.49
CA GLY A 101 -5.27 2.07 -9.48
C GLY A 101 -6.80 1.96 -9.47
N ILE A 102 -7.35 0.98 -10.21
CA ILE A 102 -8.79 0.71 -10.22
C ILE A 102 -9.26 0.23 -8.84
N THR A 103 -8.50 -0.66 -8.19
CA THR A 103 -8.81 -1.10 -6.81
C THR A 103 -8.77 0.08 -5.83
N ARG A 104 -7.81 1.02 -6.00
CA ARG A 104 -7.76 2.26 -5.21
C ARG A 104 -9.07 3.06 -5.36
N MET A 105 -9.51 3.27 -6.60
CA MET A 105 -10.77 3.98 -6.88
C MET A 105 -11.97 3.24 -6.26
N SER A 106 -12.00 1.91 -6.35
CA SER A 106 -13.07 1.10 -5.74
C SER A 106 -13.10 1.25 -4.22
N VAL A 107 -11.96 1.27 -3.53
CA VAL A 107 -11.89 1.52 -2.09
C VAL A 107 -12.44 2.90 -1.73
N LEU A 108 -12.05 3.95 -2.48
CA LEU A 108 -12.54 5.31 -2.25
C LEU A 108 -14.06 5.41 -2.44
N GLU A 109 -14.59 4.84 -3.52
CA GLU A 109 -16.03 4.89 -3.81
C GLU A 109 -16.86 4.04 -2.82
N LEU A 110 -16.41 2.84 -2.47
CA LEU A 110 -17.06 2.02 -1.44
C LEU A 110 -17.03 2.67 -0.06
N GLY A 111 -15.90 3.27 0.32
CA GLY A 111 -15.79 4.01 1.56
C GLY A 111 -16.83 5.14 1.65
N LYS A 112 -16.96 5.95 0.60
CA LYS A 112 -18.00 6.98 0.49
C LYS A 112 -19.42 6.40 0.53
N TYR A 113 -19.66 5.33 -0.22
CA TYR A 113 -20.95 4.64 -0.25
C TYR A 113 -21.37 4.12 1.14
N TRP A 114 -20.41 3.68 1.95
CA TRP A 114 -20.65 3.25 3.32
C TRP A 114 -20.77 4.41 4.33
N GLY A 115 -20.65 5.65 3.88
CA GLY A 115 -20.68 6.83 4.73
C GLY A 115 -19.42 7.03 5.58
N LEU A 116 -18.31 6.36 5.22
CA LEU A 116 -17.02 6.56 5.88
C LEU A 116 -16.38 7.87 5.42
N LYS A 117 -15.62 8.50 6.30
CA LYS A 117 -14.77 9.63 5.90
C LYS A 117 -13.63 9.13 5.04
N VAL A 118 -13.44 9.73 3.88
CA VAL A 118 -12.40 9.34 2.91
C VAL A 118 -11.67 10.57 2.41
N LYS A 119 -10.35 10.56 2.47
CA LYS A 119 -9.50 11.68 2.09
C LYS A 119 -8.34 11.24 1.20
N GLU A 120 -8.05 12.05 0.20
CA GLU A 120 -6.81 12.01 -0.56
C GLU A 120 -5.92 13.18 -0.13
N GLY A 121 -4.67 12.92 0.23
CA GLY A 121 -3.78 13.96 0.72
C GLY A 121 -2.31 13.56 0.71
N ARG A 122 -1.42 14.50 1.03
CA ARG A 122 -0.03 14.20 1.33
C ARG A 122 0.06 13.68 2.76
N ILE A 123 0.78 12.60 2.95
CA ILE A 123 0.95 11.92 4.24
C ILE A 123 2.45 11.67 4.40
N THR A 124 3.03 12.17 5.48
CA THR A 124 4.44 11.94 5.77
C THR A 124 4.63 10.61 6.51
N ILE A 125 5.82 10.02 6.34
CA ILE A 125 6.17 8.82 7.11
C ILE A 125 6.18 9.11 8.61
N ASP A 126 6.67 10.27 9.03
CA ASP A 126 6.72 10.64 10.44
C ASP A 126 5.32 10.79 11.06
N GLU A 127 4.34 11.35 10.31
CA GLU A 127 2.94 11.39 10.77
C GLU A 127 2.38 9.98 11.01
N VAL A 128 2.65 9.05 10.09
CA VAL A 128 2.18 7.66 10.24
C VAL A 128 2.87 6.97 11.42
N LEU A 129 4.20 7.06 11.54
CA LEU A 129 4.93 6.39 12.61
C LEU A 129 4.58 6.95 14.00
N ASN A 130 4.39 8.26 14.12
CA ASN A 130 3.90 8.87 15.37
C ASN A 130 2.47 8.43 15.66
N GLY A 131 1.60 8.41 14.66
CA GLY A 131 0.22 7.96 14.79
C GLY A 131 0.08 6.47 15.16
N LEU A 132 1.02 5.62 14.77
CA LEU A 132 1.10 4.23 15.23
C LEU A 132 1.49 4.15 16.71
N LYS A 133 2.38 5.03 17.19
CA LYS A 133 2.79 5.08 18.60
C LYS A 133 1.71 5.59 19.54
N ASP A 134 0.93 6.58 19.11
CA ASP A 134 -0.11 7.22 19.92
C ASP A 134 -1.52 6.66 19.69
N GLY A 135 -1.67 5.72 18.73
CA GLY A 135 -2.94 5.05 18.42
C GLY A 135 -3.87 5.83 17.48
N THR A 136 -3.45 6.96 16.93
CA THR A 136 -4.26 7.72 15.94
C THR A 136 -4.29 7.04 14.58
N VAL A 137 -3.26 6.25 14.21
CA VAL A 137 -3.25 5.37 13.05
C VAL A 137 -3.61 3.95 13.51
N SER A 138 -4.79 3.47 13.16
CA SER A 138 -5.30 2.17 13.59
C SER A 138 -5.06 1.05 12.59
N GLU A 139 -5.08 1.34 11.28
CA GLU A 139 -4.86 0.35 10.23
C GLU A 139 -4.02 0.90 9.08
N VAL A 140 -3.28 0.01 8.43
CA VAL A 140 -2.55 0.26 7.19
C VAL A 140 -2.78 -0.91 6.25
N PHE A 141 -3.11 -0.65 4.97
CA PHE A 141 -3.29 -1.71 3.98
C PHE A 141 -2.96 -1.24 2.56
N GLY A 142 -2.45 -2.16 1.76
CA GLY A 142 -2.27 -2.00 0.33
C GLY A 142 -3.52 -2.36 -0.44
N ALA A 143 -3.74 -1.74 -1.61
CA ALA A 143 -4.81 -2.09 -2.54
C ALA A 143 -4.28 -2.23 -3.97
N GLY A 144 -4.57 -3.37 -4.61
CA GLY A 144 -4.12 -3.66 -5.97
C GLY A 144 -4.86 -4.83 -6.58
N THR A 145 -4.75 -5.03 -7.90
CA THR A 145 -5.53 -6.04 -8.63
C THR A 145 -5.27 -7.47 -8.12
N ALA A 146 -4.01 -7.83 -7.88
CA ALA A 146 -3.65 -9.20 -7.55
C ALA A 146 -3.93 -9.57 -6.09
N ALA A 147 -3.64 -8.66 -5.15
CA ALA A 147 -3.87 -8.88 -3.73
C ALA A 147 -5.29 -8.47 -3.29
N VAL A 148 -5.99 -7.70 -4.09
CA VAL A 148 -7.23 -6.97 -3.77
C VAL A 148 -6.96 -5.99 -2.62
N ILE A 149 -6.89 -6.48 -1.39
CA ILE A 149 -6.45 -5.77 -0.18
C ILE A 149 -5.33 -6.58 0.47
N SER A 150 -4.31 -5.91 0.98
CA SER A 150 -3.18 -6.51 1.69
C SER A 150 -2.96 -5.77 3.01
N PRO A 151 -3.38 -6.37 4.15
CA PRO A 151 -3.16 -5.76 5.47
C PRO A 151 -1.67 -5.67 5.80
N VAL A 152 -1.28 -4.60 6.49
CA VAL A 152 0.08 -4.39 6.99
C VAL A 152 0.07 -4.58 8.50
N GLY A 153 0.90 -5.49 9.01
CA GLY A 153 1.04 -5.76 10.45
C GLY A 153 2.25 -5.07 11.07
N THR A 154 3.25 -4.72 10.26
CA THR A 154 4.46 -4.02 10.74
C THR A 154 5.00 -3.10 9.65
N LEU A 155 5.33 -1.87 10.02
CA LEU A 155 6.18 -0.96 9.24
C LEU A 155 7.55 -0.89 9.91
N SER A 156 8.62 -1.09 9.12
CA SER A 156 9.99 -0.93 9.61
C SER A 156 10.65 0.27 8.95
N TYR A 157 11.20 1.17 9.74
CA TYR A 157 11.89 2.36 9.25
C TYR A 157 13.17 2.61 10.04
N LYS A 158 14.29 2.70 9.33
CA LYS A 158 15.63 2.94 9.92
C LYS A 158 15.99 1.96 11.04
N GLY A 159 15.56 0.69 10.90
CA GLY A 159 15.84 -0.37 11.85
C GLY A 159 14.93 -0.42 13.08
N GLU A 160 13.90 0.41 13.13
CA GLU A 160 12.86 0.38 14.18
C GLU A 160 11.57 -0.18 13.57
N ASP A 161 10.95 -1.15 14.27
CA ASP A 161 9.68 -1.77 13.88
C ASP A 161 8.51 -1.08 14.60
N TYR A 162 7.47 -0.75 13.83
CA TYR A 162 6.23 -0.14 14.29
C TYR A 162 5.08 -1.10 14.02
N GLN A 163 4.45 -1.57 15.09
CA GLN A 163 3.33 -2.49 14.97
C GLN A 163 2.07 -1.75 14.51
N VAL A 164 1.30 -2.39 13.61
CA VAL A 164 0.01 -1.93 13.09
C VAL A 164 -1.06 -2.90 13.55
N SER A 165 -2.19 -2.42 14.06
CA SER A 165 -3.35 -3.25 14.44
C SER A 165 -2.97 -4.46 15.32
N ASP A 166 -2.07 -4.30 16.28
CA ASP A 166 -1.53 -5.38 17.12
C ASP A 166 -0.95 -6.57 16.32
N GLY A 167 -0.53 -6.34 15.09
CA GLY A 167 -0.03 -7.35 14.15
C GLY A 167 -1.14 -8.15 13.44
N GLU A 168 -2.40 -7.80 13.66
CA GLU A 168 -3.57 -8.48 13.11
C GLU A 168 -4.18 -7.70 11.94
N THR A 169 -5.09 -8.35 11.22
CA THR A 169 -5.87 -7.67 10.17
C THR A 169 -6.93 -6.78 10.79
N GLY A 170 -6.89 -5.49 10.48
CA GLY A 170 -7.89 -4.56 10.97
C GLY A 170 -9.27 -4.73 10.33
N PRO A 171 -10.36 -4.33 11.04
CA PRO A 171 -11.73 -4.53 10.59
C PRO A 171 -12.07 -3.75 9.30
N VAL A 172 -11.45 -2.60 9.05
CA VAL A 172 -11.69 -1.82 7.84
C VAL A 172 -11.08 -2.52 6.62
N ALA A 173 -9.83 -2.99 6.72
CA ALA A 173 -9.17 -3.76 5.68
C ALA A 173 -9.93 -5.05 5.37
N MET A 174 -10.39 -5.78 6.39
CA MET A 174 -11.19 -6.99 6.25
C MET A 174 -12.50 -6.70 5.51
N ARG A 175 -13.24 -5.65 5.90
CA ARG A 175 -14.50 -5.27 5.27
C ARG A 175 -14.34 -4.96 3.78
N PHE A 176 -13.28 -4.22 3.41
CA PHE A 176 -12.97 -3.96 2.01
C PHE A 176 -12.63 -5.24 1.24
N TYR A 177 -11.84 -6.12 1.83
CA TYR A 177 -11.45 -7.38 1.21
C TYR A 177 -12.66 -8.26 0.91
N GLU A 178 -13.50 -8.52 1.92
CA GLU A 178 -14.70 -9.34 1.77
C GLU A 178 -15.67 -8.78 0.74
N HIS A 179 -15.91 -7.46 0.77
CA HIS A 179 -16.85 -6.84 -0.15
C HIS A 179 -16.33 -6.82 -1.59
N LEU A 180 -15.07 -6.46 -1.81
CA LEU A 180 -14.47 -6.43 -3.14
C LEU A 180 -14.36 -7.84 -3.73
N THR A 181 -13.95 -8.83 -2.96
CA THR A 181 -13.90 -10.23 -3.43
C THR A 181 -15.29 -10.79 -3.68
N GLY A 182 -16.28 -10.43 -2.86
CA GLY A 182 -17.68 -10.79 -3.08
C GLY A 182 -18.24 -10.21 -4.39
N ILE A 183 -17.88 -8.97 -4.76
CA ILE A 183 -18.26 -8.40 -6.07
C ILE A 183 -17.56 -9.12 -7.22
N GLN A 184 -16.29 -9.52 -7.04
CA GLN A 184 -15.49 -10.14 -8.10
C GLN A 184 -15.83 -11.60 -8.37
N TYR A 185 -16.21 -12.36 -7.35
CA TYR A 185 -16.35 -13.81 -7.43
C TYR A 185 -17.76 -14.34 -7.08
N GLY A 186 -18.65 -13.50 -6.58
CA GLY A 186 -20.03 -13.88 -6.19
C GLY A 186 -20.12 -14.23 -4.73
#